data_c8bfd4f9e5ade31f0a1fca6f1fa72b1c
#
_entry.id   c8bfd4f9e5ade31f0a1fca6f1fa72b1c
#
_cell.length_a   1.000
_cell.length_b   1.000
_cell.length_c   1.000
_cell.angle_alpha   90.00
_cell.angle_beta   90.00
_cell.angle_gamma   90.00
#
_symmetry.space_group_name_H-M   'P 1'
#
loop_
_entity.id
_entity.type
_entity.pdbx_description
1 polymer ?
#
loop_
_entity_poly.entity_id
_entity_poly.type
_entity_poly.pdbx_seq_one_letter_code
_entity_poly.pdbx_strand_id
1 'polypeptide(L)'
;FPTRRSSDLDDDKVLMVRQYRYALKEELWELPAGKLEKDEDPFEAAKRELEEECGVTAERFINLGVLYPTVGYDSEKIYIWAAKGLKPTSQHLDDGEFLDVAGLPFDDVLQMVMTDEIRDSKTVTAMLKYAWLRQRGEG
;
A
#
# COMPACT_ATOMS: atom_id res chain seq x y z
N PHE A 1 2.03 -1.79 -2.92
CA PHE A 1 1.07 -2.59 -2.16
C PHE A 1 1.80 -3.78 -1.54
N PRO A 2 2.15 -3.68 -0.26
CA PRO A 2 2.94 -4.72 0.39
C PRO A 2 2.06 -5.86 0.93
N THR A 3 2.48 -7.10 0.65
CA THR A 3 1.91 -8.28 1.29
C THR A 3 2.99 -8.97 2.10
N ARG A 4 2.65 -9.42 3.27
CA ARG A 4 3.55 -10.17 4.14
C ARG A 4 3.18 -11.65 4.10
N ARG A 5 4.17 -12.49 3.80
CA ARG A 5 4.06 -13.91 4.10
C ARG A 5 4.95 -14.17 5.32
N SER A 6 4.38 -14.65 6.39
CA SER A 6 5.18 -15.25 7.44
C SER A 6 5.28 -16.75 7.20
N SER A 7 6.20 -17.38 7.94
CA SER A 7 6.34 -18.83 7.94
C SER A 7 5.12 -19.56 8.50
N ASP A 8 4.18 -18.83 9.08
CA ASP A 8 2.95 -19.39 9.61
C ASP A 8 1.88 -19.36 8.51
N LEU A 9 1.21 -20.49 8.30
CA LEU A 9 0.26 -20.74 7.22
C LEU A 9 -0.92 -19.77 7.15
N ASP A 10 -1.12 -18.94 8.18
CA ASP A 10 -2.25 -18.00 8.27
C ASP A 10 -1.89 -16.55 7.92
N ASP A 11 -0.66 -16.26 7.46
CA ASP A 11 -0.17 -14.91 7.33
C ASP A 11 -0.16 -14.36 5.91
N ASP A 12 -1.26 -14.53 5.21
CA ASP A 12 -1.49 -13.78 4.00
C ASP A 12 -2.08 -12.42 4.36
N LYS A 13 -1.22 -11.50 4.80
CA LYS A 13 -1.61 -10.19 5.31
C LYS A 13 -1.17 -9.08 4.40
N VAL A 14 -2.00 -8.05 4.34
CA VAL A 14 -1.70 -6.78 3.67
C VAL A 14 -1.28 -5.77 4.73
N LEU A 15 -0.18 -5.10 4.48
CA LEU A 15 0.28 -4.03 5.35
C LEU A 15 -0.50 -2.76 5.04
N MET A 16 -1.22 -2.27 6.04
CA MET A 16 -2.09 -1.10 5.91
C MET A 16 -1.64 -0.02 6.88
N VAL A 17 -1.87 1.24 6.52
CA VAL A 17 -1.66 2.38 7.39
C VAL A 17 -2.99 3.06 7.66
N ARG A 18 -3.17 3.53 8.90
CA ARG A 18 -4.36 4.30 9.26
C ARG A 18 -3.98 5.77 9.37
N GLN A 19 -4.67 6.61 8.62
CA GLN A 19 -4.41 8.04 8.57
C GLN A 19 -5.69 8.84 8.76
N TYR A 20 -5.58 9.96 9.47
CA TYR A 20 -6.66 10.93 9.55
C TYR A 20 -6.60 11.85 8.33
N ARG A 21 -7.72 11.92 7.61
CA ARG A 21 -7.84 12.77 6.42
C ARG A 21 -8.73 13.97 6.71
N TYR A 22 -8.13 15.14 6.83
CA TYR A 22 -8.83 16.37 7.21
C TYR A 22 -9.98 16.75 6.27
N ALA A 23 -9.80 16.55 4.98
CA ALA A 23 -10.84 16.87 4.00
C ALA A 23 -12.13 16.09 4.23
N LEU A 24 -12.01 14.86 4.69
CA LEU A 24 -13.15 13.97 4.97
C LEU A 24 -13.52 13.92 6.44
N LYS A 25 -12.66 14.43 7.32
CA LYS A 25 -12.79 14.36 8.77
C LYS A 25 -12.96 12.92 9.29
N GLU A 26 -12.23 11.99 8.67
CA GLU A 26 -12.29 10.56 8.99
C GLU A 26 -10.89 9.96 9.08
N GLU A 27 -10.75 8.93 9.91
CA GLU A 27 -9.60 8.04 9.86
C GLU A 27 -9.86 6.95 8.82
N LEU A 28 -8.89 6.75 7.92
CA LEU A 28 -9.01 5.77 6.85
C LEU A 28 -7.86 4.76 6.91
N TRP A 29 -8.20 3.51 6.65
CA TRP A 29 -7.21 2.50 6.32
C TRP A 29 -6.80 2.65 4.85
N GLU A 30 -5.51 2.79 4.61
CA GLU A 30 -4.95 3.00 3.28
C GLU A 30 -3.72 2.13 3.09
N LEU A 31 -3.40 1.83 1.83
CA LEU A 31 -2.09 1.28 1.51
C LEU A 31 -1.03 2.36 1.72
N PRO A 32 0.19 1.96 2.14
CA PRO A 32 1.30 2.91 2.25
C PRO A 32 1.53 3.64 0.94
N ALA A 33 1.71 4.94 1.02
CA ALA A 33 1.96 5.78 -0.15
C ALA A 33 2.77 7.00 0.24
N GLY A 34 3.60 7.47 -0.67
CA GLY A 34 4.36 8.68 -0.49
C GLY A 34 4.46 9.44 -1.80
N LYS A 35 4.95 10.67 -1.71
CA LYS A 35 5.14 11.52 -2.87
C LYS A 35 6.50 11.27 -3.50
N LEU A 36 6.56 11.34 -4.85
CA LEU A 36 7.81 11.39 -5.55
C LEU A 36 8.56 12.66 -5.21
N GLU A 37 9.84 12.53 -4.90
CA GLU A 37 10.74 13.66 -4.84
C GLU A 37 11.12 14.06 -6.28
N LYS A 38 11.64 15.29 -6.43
CA LYS A 38 12.02 15.81 -7.74
C LYS A 38 13.03 14.87 -8.40
N ASP A 39 12.73 14.48 -9.64
CA ASP A 39 13.58 13.60 -10.47
C ASP A 39 13.79 12.19 -9.88
N GLU A 40 12.97 11.79 -8.92
CA GLU A 40 13.02 10.45 -8.35
C GLU A 40 12.32 9.43 -9.25
N ASP A 41 12.97 8.28 -9.45
CA ASP A 41 12.34 7.16 -10.15
C ASP A 41 11.18 6.60 -9.32
N PRO A 42 9.99 6.35 -9.92
CA PRO A 42 8.84 5.83 -9.17
C PRO A 42 9.09 4.53 -8.41
N PHE A 43 9.89 3.62 -8.97
CA PHE A 43 10.22 2.37 -8.31
C PHE A 43 11.11 2.59 -7.08
N GLU A 44 12.12 3.45 -7.21
CA GLU A 44 12.99 3.79 -6.08
C GLU A 44 12.22 4.53 -4.99
N ALA A 45 11.27 5.38 -5.38
CA ALA A 45 10.38 6.06 -4.44
C ALA A 45 9.52 5.05 -3.66
N ALA A 46 8.97 4.05 -4.34
CA ALA A 46 8.17 3.01 -3.68
C ALA A 46 8.97 2.26 -2.62
N LYS A 47 10.21 1.90 -2.94
CA LYS A 47 11.10 1.23 -1.99
C LYS A 47 11.43 2.11 -0.80
N ARG A 48 11.78 3.36 -1.07
CA ARG A 48 12.11 4.35 -0.02
C ARG A 48 10.93 4.57 0.93
N GLU A 49 9.75 4.82 0.38
CA GLU A 49 8.54 5.08 1.17
C GLU A 49 8.12 3.87 2.00
N LEU A 50 8.25 2.68 1.45
CA LEU A 50 7.94 1.46 2.19
C LEU A 50 8.83 1.32 3.43
N GLU A 51 10.11 1.60 3.29
CA GLU A 51 11.04 1.55 4.39
C GLU A 51 10.81 2.68 5.40
N GLU A 52 10.62 3.92 4.93
CA GLU A 52 10.42 5.09 5.80
C GLU A 52 9.09 5.01 6.57
N GLU A 53 8.00 4.64 5.90
CA GLU A 53 6.68 4.62 6.52
C GLU A 53 6.40 3.36 7.33
N CYS A 54 6.90 2.22 6.88
CA CYS A 54 6.54 0.93 7.45
C CYS A 54 7.69 0.19 8.11
N GLY A 55 8.92 0.66 7.93
CA GLY A 55 10.09 0.02 8.50
C GLY A 55 10.36 -1.37 7.94
N VAL A 56 10.03 -1.61 6.68
CA VAL A 56 10.25 -2.89 6.02
C VAL A 56 10.86 -2.71 4.64
N THR A 57 11.59 -3.74 4.19
CA THR A 57 11.99 -3.89 2.79
C THR A 57 11.28 -5.11 2.20
N ALA A 58 11.37 -5.27 0.89
CA ALA A 58 10.72 -6.39 0.20
C ALA A 58 11.70 -7.10 -0.71
N GLU A 59 11.51 -8.42 -0.87
CA GLU A 59 12.33 -9.22 -1.77
C GLU A 59 11.93 -9.04 -3.22
N ARG A 60 10.64 -8.78 -3.47
CA ARG A 60 10.09 -8.74 -4.83
C ARG A 60 9.02 -7.65 -4.94
N PHE A 61 9.01 -6.97 -6.07
CA PHE A 61 8.01 -5.98 -6.42
C PHE A 61 7.32 -6.38 -7.74
N ILE A 62 6.00 -6.27 -7.75
CA ILE A 62 5.20 -6.48 -8.95
C ILE A 62 4.58 -5.15 -9.36
N ASN A 63 4.82 -4.72 -10.58
CA ASN A 63 4.24 -3.47 -11.09
C ASN A 63 2.74 -3.68 -11.34
N LEU A 64 1.90 -2.92 -10.65
CA LEU A 64 0.45 -2.96 -10.84
C LEU A 64 -0.05 -1.82 -11.73
N GLY A 65 0.83 -0.96 -12.20
CA GLY A 65 0.49 0.09 -13.16
C GLY A 65 0.40 1.48 -12.57
N VAL A 66 -0.27 2.34 -13.29
CA VAL A 66 -0.41 3.75 -12.96
C VAL A 66 -1.89 4.11 -12.85
N LEU A 67 -2.23 4.85 -11.82
CA LEU A 67 -3.57 5.35 -11.58
C LEU A 67 -3.60 6.88 -11.75
N TYR A 68 -4.61 7.40 -12.43
CA TYR A 68 -4.91 8.83 -12.47
C TYR A 68 -6.11 9.09 -11.55
N PRO A 69 -5.88 9.59 -10.33
CA PRO A 69 -6.97 9.64 -9.33
C PRO A 69 -8.02 10.73 -9.60
N THR A 70 -7.62 11.84 -10.22
CA THR A 70 -8.51 13.01 -10.33
C THR A 70 -8.36 13.70 -11.70
N VAL A 71 -8.66 12.97 -12.78
CA VAL A 71 -8.42 13.42 -14.15
C VAL A 71 -9.12 14.73 -14.51
N GLY A 72 -10.20 15.07 -13.81
CA GLY A 72 -10.94 16.33 -14.05
C GLY A 72 -10.34 17.56 -13.36
N TYR A 73 -9.40 17.40 -12.45
CA TYR A 73 -8.88 18.49 -11.62
C TYR A 73 -7.37 18.56 -11.56
N ASP A 74 -6.67 17.45 -11.77
CA ASP A 74 -5.24 17.36 -11.48
C ASP A 74 -4.56 16.44 -12.48
N SER A 75 -3.26 16.64 -12.66
CA SER A 75 -2.39 15.80 -13.47
C SER A 75 -1.68 14.72 -12.63
N GLU A 76 -2.11 14.49 -11.39
CA GLU A 76 -1.50 13.53 -10.49
C GLU A 76 -1.49 12.12 -11.08
N LYS A 77 -0.36 11.44 -10.88
CA LYS A 77 -0.20 10.03 -11.22
C LYS A 77 0.23 9.27 -9.98
N ILE A 78 -0.40 8.13 -9.73
CA ILE A 78 -0.02 7.25 -8.65
C ILE A 78 0.53 5.95 -9.26
N TYR A 79 1.78 5.63 -8.92
CA TYR A 79 2.43 4.39 -9.35
C TYR A 79 2.19 3.32 -8.30
N ILE A 80 1.69 2.17 -8.71
CA ILE A 80 1.24 1.12 -7.81
C ILE A 80 2.12 -0.11 -7.95
N TRP A 81 2.62 -0.61 -6.81
CA TRP A 81 3.48 -1.78 -6.74
C TRP A 81 2.97 -2.74 -5.67
N ALA A 82 3.01 -4.03 -5.95
CA ALA A 82 2.85 -5.05 -4.91
C ALA A 82 4.24 -5.46 -4.42
N ALA A 83 4.45 -5.36 -3.12
CA ALA A 83 5.71 -5.72 -2.48
C ALA A 83 5.53 -7.04 -1.72
N LYS A 84 6.37 -8.03 -2.00
CA LYS A 84 6.29 -9.36 -1.42
C LYS A 84 7.60 -9.74 -0.72
N GLY A 85 7.51 -10.62 0.27
CA GLY A 85 8.67 -11.03 1.03
C GLY A 85 9.19 -9.91 1.92
N LEU A 86 8.31 -9.36 2.75
CA LEU A 86 8.64 -8.22 3.60
C LEU A 86 9.58 -8.63 4.73
N LYS A 87 10.59 -7.80 4.98
CA LYS A 87 11.56 -7.97 6.07
C LYS A 87 11.64 -6.69 6.89
N PRO A 88 11.60 -6.78 8.23
CA PRO A 88 11.80 -5.61 9.08
C PRO A 88 13.19 -5.00 8.86
N THR A 89 13.26 -3.67 8.97
CA THR A 89 14.53 -2.95 8.95
C THR A 89 14.82 -2.35 10.31
N SER A 90 16.06 -1.91 10.53
CA SER A 90 16.46 -1.19 11.73
C SER A 90 16.09 0.29 11.66
N GLN A 91 15.48 0.75 10.58
CA GLN A 91 15.11 2.14 10.41
C GLN A 91 13.90 2.46 11.26
N HIS A 92 14.00 3.53 12.04
CA HIS A 92 12.92 4.03 12.87
C HIS A 92 12.18 5.14 12.14
N LEU A 93 10.87 5.21 12.35
CA LEU A 93 10.08 6.37 11.95
C LEU A 93 10.64 7.61 12.64
N ASP A 94 10.70 8.74 11.94
CA ASP A 94 11.10 9.99 12.52
C ASP A 94 10.17 10.38 13.69
N ASP A 95 10.73 11.02 14.72
CA ASP A 95 9.95 11.49 15.87
C ASP A 95 8.77 12.34 15.39
N GLY A 96 7.56 11.90 15.69
CA GLY A 96 6.32 12.59 15.30
C GLY A 96 5.61 12.00 14.08
N GLU A 97 6.20 11.06 13.37
CA GLU A 97 5.53 10.29 12.33
C GLU A 97 4.90 9.04 12.94
N PHE A 98 3.75 9.22 13.58
CA PHE A 98 2.97 8.11 14.10
C PHE A 98 1.98 7.66 13.04
N LEU A 99 2.40 6.71 12.21
CA LEU A 99 1.49 5.99 11.37
C LEU A 99 1.12 4.70 12.08
N ASP A 100 -0.17 4.49 12.31
CA ASP A 100 -0.65 3.20 12.76
C ASP A 100 -0.51 2.22 11.60
N VAL A 101 0.46 1.33 11.71
CA VAL A 101 0.73 0.30 10.70
C VAL A 101 0.23 -1.03 11.24
N ALA A 102 -0.59 -1.72 10.46
CA ALA A 102 -1.12 -3.02 10.83
C ALA A 102 -1.12 -3.98 9.65
N GLY A 103 -0.84 -5.26 9.93
CA GLY A 103 -1.04 -6.33 8.97
C GLY A 103 -2.45 -6.88 9.10
N LEU A 104 -3.27 -6.73 8.06
CA LEU A 104 -4.63 -7.24 8.02
C LEU A 104 -4.72 -8.40 7.02
N PRO A 105 -5.55 -9.43 7.29
CA PRO A 105 -5.73 -10.52 6.34
C PRO A 105 -6.18 -9.99 4.97
N PHE A 106 -5.59 -10.53 3.91
CA PHE A 106 -5.87 -10.09 2.53
C PHE A 106 -7.37 -10.15 2.22
N ASP A 107 -8.02 -11.26 2.55
CA ASP A 107 -9.44 -11.45 2.24
C ASP A 107 -10.32 -10.47 3.01
N ASP A 108 -9.94 -10.11 4.24
CA ASP A 108 -10.66 -9.12 5.03
C ASP A 108 -10.57 -7.74 4.39
N VAL A 109 -9.38 -7.34 3.94
CA VAL A 109 -9.18 -6.05 3.26
C VAL A 109 -9.96 -6.01 1.96
N LEU A 110 -9.92 -7.09 1.19
CA LEU A 110 -10.69 -7.18 -0.06
C LEU A 110 -12.19 -7.05 0.20
N GLN A 111 -12.69 -7.70 1.25
CA GLN A 111 -14.10 -7.55 1.64
C GLN A 111 -14.43 -6.12 2.04
N MET A 112 -13.56 -5.45 2.80
CA MET A 112 -13.73 -4.04 3.17
C MET A 112 -13.80 -3.12 1.95
N VAL A 113 -13.04 -3.44 0.90
CA VAL A 113 -13.12 -2.73 -0.38
C VAL A 113 -14.48 -2.97 -1.04
N MET A 114 -14.93 -4.22 -1.09
CA MET A 114 -16.16 -4.59 -1.78
C MET A 114 -17.42 -4.09 -1.08
N THR A 115 -17.37 -3.85 0.23
CA THR A 115 -18.50 -3.34 1.03
C THR A 115 -18.45 -1.82 1.25
N ASP A 116 -17.54 -1.12 0.57
CA ASP A 116 -17.33 0.32 0.69
C ASP A 116 -16.87 0.79 2.09
N GLU A 117 -16.37 -0.09 2.90
CA GLU A 117 -15.72 0.28 4.16
C GLU A 117 -14.36 0.95 3.89
N ILE A 118 -13.64 0.49 2.85
CA ILE A 118 -12.46 1.15 2.30
C ILE A 118 -12.84 1.79 0.98
N ARG A 119 -12.67 3.12 0.90
CA ARG A 119 -13.06 3.91 -0.28
C ARG A 119 -11.90 4.67 -0.91
N ASP A 120 -10.73 4.66 -0.31
CA ASP A 120 -9.55 5.31 -0.88
C ASP A 120 -9.23 4.75 -2.26
N SER A 121 -9.16 5.61 -3.27
CA SER A 121 -9.05 5.18 -4.67
C SER A 121 -7.81 4.32 -4.97
N LYS A 122 -6.66 4.70 -4.43
CA LYS A 122 -5.42 3.93 -4.67
C LYS A 122 -5.49 2.55 -4.03
N THR A 123 -6.09 2.45 -2.83
CA THR A 123 -6.25 1.19 -2.12
C THR A 123 -7.24 0.26 -2.84
N VAL A 124 -8.39 0.79 -3.24
CA VAL A 124 -9.39 0.03 -4.02
C VAL A 124 -8.77 -0.51 -5.30
N THR A 125 -8.09 0.34 -6.06
CA THR A 125 -7.46 -0.06 -7.33
C THR A 125 -6.41 -1.13 -7.13
N ALA A 126 -5.51 -0.93 -6.19
CA ALA A 126 -4.41 -1.86 -5.93
C ALA A 126 -4.93 -3.22 -5.46
N MET A 127 -5.89 -3.22 -4.55
CA MET A 127 -6.47 -4.46 -4.03
C MET A 127 -7.16 -5.28 -5.11
N LEU A 128 -7.95 -4.63 -5.97
CA LEU A 128 -8.67 -5.32 -7.05
C LEU A 128 -7.72 -5.85 -8.12
N LYS A 129 -6.70 -5.06 -8.50
CA LYS A 129 -5.70 -5.51 -9.48
C LYS A 129 -4.90 -6.69 -8.94
N TYR A 130 -4.50 -6.64 -7.69
CA TYR A 130 -3.74 -7.73 -7.10
C TYR A 130 -4.59 -8.98 -6.91
N ALA A 131 -5.86 -8.83 -6.52
CA ALA A 131 -6.80 -9.96 -6.44
C ALA A 131 -6.96 -10.66 -7.78
N TRP A 132 -7.04 -9.90 -8.86
CA TRP A 132 -7.08 -10.44 -10.21
C TRP A 132 -5.83 -11.27 -10.53
N LEU A 133 -4.64 -10.74 -10.24
CA LEU A 133 -3.39 -11.46 -10.48
C LEU A 133 -3.30 -12.74 -9.66
N ARG A 134 -3.73 -12.70 -8.40
CA ARG A 134 -3.73 -13.90 -7.54
C ARG A 134 -4.64 -14.99 -8.08
N GLN A 135 -5.81 -14.62 -8.56
CA GLN A 135 -6.76 -15.56 -9.15
C GLN A 135 -6.16 -16.27 -10.37
N ARG A 136 -5.29 -15.57 -11.09
CA ARG A 136 -4.60 -16.13 -12.27
C ARG A 136 -3.30 -16.85 -11.93
N GLY A 137 -2.91 -16.90 -10.66
CA GLY A 137 -1.63 -17.47 -10.23
C GLY A 137 -0.42 -16.59 -10.51
N GLU A 138 -0.62 -15.31 -10.80
CA GLU A 138 0.44 -14.35 -11.16
C GLU A 138 0.81 -13.40 -10.02
N GLY A 139 0.13 -13.51 -8.90
CA GLY A 139 0.32 -12.63 -7.74
C GLY A 139 1.26 -13.13 -6.67
#